data_731fa0b0d442ed3a4ffa2e1219fe06be
#
_entry.id   731fa0b0d442ed3a4ffa2e1219fe06be
#
_cell.length_a   1.000
_cell.length_b   1.000
_cell.length_c   1.000
_cell.angle_alpha   90.00
_cell.angle_beta   90.00
_cell.angle_gamma   90.00
#
_symmetry.space_group_name_H-M   'P 1'
#
loop_
_entity.id
_entity.type
_entity.pdbx_description
1 polymer ?
#
loop_
_entity_poly.entity_id
_entity_poly.type
_entity_poly.pdbx_seq_one_letter_code
_entity_poly.pdbx_strand_id
1 'polypeptide(L)'
;DASVHQLSVAAVSDALPAMSARAGPLAVDLPVYSKRNPFVASILENIAIVGRGSTKDTRHIEFSLSGSGLTYTPGDALGIGASNDPAIVAELLSLLSVARDAVIDVKGQALTMDEALTHRFEVTAATPRFLDYWTLLSDAAELKQLQQDDRAGERTIFLKTHHILDIVRRYPVGAVLPTGFVTGLRPLQPRLYSIASSLAAVPDEAHVTIAPVRYALHGKSRSGVASGHLADRAELDASLPVYIQTNPHFGLPGDDVPIIMIGAGTGVAPFRAFLQEREARGAKGKSWLFFGERHFRTDFLYQTEWQAWLKDETLSRMDVAFSRDGAEKIYVQHRMKERTRDLFAWLEEGAHVYVCGDAAQLAPDVHAALIDIVAAEARSSPDAAEDYVRALQADHRYQRDVY
;
A
#
# COMPACT_ATOMS: atom_id res chain seq x y z
N ASP A 1 45.69 -24.21 84.91
CA ASP A 1 44.78 -23.74 85.92
C ASP A 1 44.39 -22.33 85.56
N ALA A 2 43.42 -22.10 84.77
CA ALA A 2 42.80 -20.82 84.65
C ALA A 2 41.40 -20.94 84.06
N SER A 3 40.48 -20.69 84.88
CA SER A 3 39.05 -20.60 84.51
C SER A 3 38.78 -19.33 83.73
N VAL A 4 38.09 -19.46 82.62
CA VAL A 4 37.63 -18.32 81.85
C VAL A 4 36.16 -18.19 82.09
N HIS A 5 35.72 -17.06 82.60
CA HIS A 5 34.31 -16.66 82.67
C HIS A 5 33.83 -16.12 81.35
N GLN A 6 32.77 -16.70 80.83
CA GLN A 6 32.01 -16.19 79.73
C GLN A 6 31.09 -15.12 80.22
N LEU A 7 31.15 -13.94 79.62
CA LEU A 7 30.13 -12.90 79.65
C LEU A 7 29.39 -12.91 78.34
N SER A 8 28.13 -13.21 78.42
CA SER A 8 27.20 -13.13 77.30
C SER A 8 26.76 -11.67 77.07
N VAL A 9 27.03 -11.14 75.86
CA VAL A 9 26.50 -9.86 75.44
C VAL A 9 25.25 -10.16 74.49
N ALA A 10 24.15 -9.72 74.98
CA ALA A 10 22.90 -9.77 74.12
C ALA A 10 23.02 -8.76 72.98
N ALA A 11 23.02 -9.25 71.76
CA ALA A 11 22.93 -8.41 70.56
C ALA A 11 21.48 -7.96 70.32
N VAL A 12 21.28 -6.66 70.44
CA VAL A 12 20.04 -6.01 69.96
C VAL A 12 20.10 -5.94 68.44
N SER A 13 19.22 -6.67 67.78
CA SER A 13 19.05 -6.64 66.33
C SER A 13 18.09 -5.51 65.96
N ASP A 14 18.66 -4.36 65.56
CA ASP A 14 17.91 -3.32 64.88
C ASP A 14 17.70 -3.78 63.41
N ALA A 15 16.52 -4.30 63.12
CA ALA A 15 16.06 -4.59 61.76
C ALA A 15 15.74 -3.29 61.02
N LEU A 16 16.60 -2.85 60.12
CA LEU A 16 16.26 -1.83 59.12
C LEU A 16 15.20 -2.38 58.20
N PRO A 17 14.14 -1.61 57.89
CA PRO A 17 13.13 -2.07 56.94
C PRO A 17 13.74 -2.17 55.56
N ALA A 18 13.62 -3.34 54.93
CA ALA A 18 13.97 -3.57 53.55
C ALA A 18 13.18 -2.59 52.68
N MET A 19 13.88 -1.67 52.02
CA MET A 19 13.31 -0.87 50.95
C MET A 19 12.98 -1.81 49.80
N SER A 20 11.69 -2.12 49.73
CA SER A 20 11.06 -2.88 48.68
C SER A 20 11.09 -2.13 47.36
N ALA A 21 11.34 -2.92 46.32
CA ALA A 21 10.87 -2.79 44.96
C ALA A 21 11.30 -1.53 44.20
N ARG A 22 12.31 -1.72 43.39
CA ARG A 22 12.43 -1.00 42.11
C ARG A 22 11.10 -1.12 41.41
N ALA A 23 10.38 -0.01 41.24
CA ALA A 23 9.31 0.11 40.28
C ALA A 23 9.94 -0.21 38.92
N GLY A 24 9.54 -1.31 38.31
CA GLY A 24 9.80 -1.56 36.90
C GLY A 24 9.24 -0.41 36.06
N PRO A 25 9.74 -0.18 34.87
CA PRO A 25 9.17 0.86 34.01
C PRO A 25 7.68 0.61 33.89
N LEU A 26 6.88 1.63 34.21
CA LEU A 26 5.45 1.63 33.97
C LEU A 26 5.27 1.25 32.50
N ALA A 27 4.64 0.12 32.23
CA ALA A 27 4.19 -0.22 30.89
C ALA A 27 3.23 0.89 30.48
N VAL A 28 3.68 1.79 29.65
CA VAL A 28 2.81 2.78 29.00
C VAL A 28 1.92 1.95 28.07
N ASP A 29 0.63 1.84 28.39
CA ASP A 29 -0.34 1.28 27.47
C ASP A 29 -0.40 2.20 26.25
N LEU A 30 0.37 1.84 25.21
CA LEU A 30 0.33 2.55 23.93
C LEU A 30 -1.05 2.34 23.30
N PRO A 31 -1.66 3.38 22.74
CA PRO A 31 -2.94 3.24 22.09
C PRO A 31 -2.83 2.24 20.92
N VAL A 32 -3.80 1.35 20.80
CA VAL A 32 -3.87 0.41 19.67
C VAL A 32 -4.36 1.18 18.43
N TYR A 33 -3.46 1.41 17.50
CA TYR A 33 -3.79 2.06 16.24
C TYR A 33 -4.34 1.06 15.21
N SER A 34 -5.31 1.52 14.43
CA SER A 34 -6.00 0.70 13.45
C SER A 34 -6.68 1.60 12.39
N LYS A 35 -7.31 1.00 11.38
CA LYS A 35 -8.13 1.75 10.41
C LYS A 35 -9.19 2.66 11.05
N ARG A 36 -9.73 2.26 12.23
CA ARG A 36 -10.75 3.05 12.95
C ARG A 36 -10.14 4.12 13.86
N ASN A 37 -8.95 3.89 14.34
CA ASN A 37 -8.16 4.77 15.17
C ASN A 37 -6.74 4.87 14.60
N PRO A 38 -6.53 5.62 13.49
CA PRO A 38 -5.23 5.70 12.86
C PRO A 38 -4.25 6.54 13.67
N PHE A 39 -2.97 6.23 13.53
CA PHE A 39 -1.89 7.08 14.01
C PHE A 39 -1.73 8.28 13.07
N VAL A 40 -1.41 9.45 13.61
CA VAL A 40 -1.13 10.64 12.81
C VAL A 40 0.38 10.72 12.59
N ALA A 41 0.82 10.28 11.41
CA ALA A 41 2.23 10.22 11.02
C ALA A 41 2.64 11.45 10.21
N SER A 42 3.81 12.02 10.49
CA SER A 42 4.39 13.07 9.66
C SER A 42 5.16 12.48 8.48
N ILE A 43 5.17 13.23 7.36
CA ILE A 43 5.97 12.92 6.18
C ILE A 43 7.38 13.41 6.41
N LEU A 44 8.37 12.51 6.35
CA LEU A 44 9.79 12.81 6.49
C LEU A 44 10.42 13.16 5.13
N GLU A 45 10.07 12.40 4.09
CA GLU A 45 10.49 12.64 2.71
C GLU A 45 9.37 12.40 1.71
N ASN A 46 9.42 13.11 0.58
CA ASN A 46 8.54 12.93 -0.56
C ASN A 46 9.30 13.28 -1.85
N ILE A 47 10.01 12.31 -2.41
CA ILE A 47 10.92 12.53 -3.54
C ILE A 47 10.48 11.73 -4.77
N ALA A 48 10.66 12.34 -5.95
CA ALA A 48 10.52 11.64 -7.21
C ALA A 48 11.71 10.69 -7.42
N ILE A 49 11.44 9.43 -7.68
CA ILE A 49 12.47 8.39 -7.92
C ILE A 49 12.54 7.96 -9.39
N VAL A 50 12.02 8.80 -10.28
CA VAL A 50 12.15 8.69 -11.73
C VAL A 50 13.12 9.75 -12.24
N GLY A 51 13.85 9.43 -13.32
CA GLY A 51 14.81 10.34 -13.93
C GLY A 51 14.16 11.47 -14.71
N ARG A 52 14.95 12.52 -14.96
CA ARG A 52 14.51 13.67 -15.78
C ARG A 52 14.10 13.20 -17.17
N GLY A 53 12.91 13.61 -17.60
CA GLY A 53 12.32 13.23 -18.90
C GLY A 53 11.48 11.96 -18.86
N SER A 54 11.28 11.35 -17.70
CA SER A 54 10.27 10.28 -17.55
C SER A 54 8.88 10.78 -17.92
N THR A 55 8.08 9.92 -18.54
CA THR A 55 6.65 10.13 -18.75
C THR A 55 5.81 9.67 -17.57
N LYS A 56 6.45 9.16 -16.52
CA LYS A 56 5.85 8.73 -15.26
C LYS A 56 6.22 9.71 -14.15
N ASP A 57 5.42 9.72 -13.12
CA ASP A 57 5.73 10.31 -11.83
C ASP A 57 5.64 9.16 -10.81
N THR A 58 6.77 8.75 -10.26
CA THR A 58 6.81 7.73 -9.20
C THR A 58 7.60 8.31 -8.05
N ARG A 59 7.05 8.19 -6.85
CA ARG A 59 7.59 8.83 -5.65
C ARG A 59 7.90 7.80 -4.59
N HIS A 60 8.94 8.09 -3.85
CA HIS A 60 9.26 7.49 -2.57
C HIS A 60 8.81 8.45 -1.47
N ILE A 61 8.03 7.94 -0.52
CA ILE A 61 7.53 8.75 0.59
C ILE A 61 7.83 8.01 1.89
N GLU A 62 8.39 8.75 2.85
CA GLU A 62 8.75 8.25 4.17
C GLU A 62 7.83 8.84 5.22
N PHE A 63 7.33 7.99 6.10
CA PHE A 63 6.45 8.36 7.21
C PHE A 63 7.12 8.05 8.54
N SER A 64 7.08 8.98 9.47
CA SER A 64 7.50 8.74 10.85
C SER A 64 6.46 7.91 11.60
N LEU A 65 6.89 6.81 12.19
CA LEU A 65 6.10 6.02 13.13
C LEU A 65 6.56 6.25 14.59
N SER A 66 7.48 7.18 14.81
CA SER A 66 8.06 7.47 16.12
C SER A 66 6.98 7.76 17.17
N GLY A 67 7.09 7.12 18.32
CA GLY A 67 6.13 7.28 19.43
C GLY A 67 4.79 6.57 19.24
N SER A 68 4.55 5.90 18.10
CA SER A 68 3.31 5.16 17.86
C SER A 68 3.29 3.76 18.48
N GLY A 69 4.44 3.13 18.59
CA GLY A 69 4.54 1.70 18.89
C GLY A 69 4.03 0.79 17.76
N LEU A 70 3.75 1.33 16.58
CA LEU A 70 3.38 0.53 15.40
C LEU A 70 4.57 -0.30 14.94
N THR A 71 4.31 -1.56 14.67
CA THR A 71 5.26 -2.49 14.09
C THR A 71 4.66 -3.12 12.83
N TYR A 72 5.52 -3.49 11.89
CA TYR A 72 5.14 -4.20 10.68
C TYR A 72 6.25 -5.18 10.26
N THR A 73 5.93 -6.07 9.36
CA THR A 73 6.88 -6.95 8.69
C THR A 73 6.88 -6.67 7.18
N PRO A 74 8.01 -6.86 6.48
CA PRO A 74 8.03 -6.77 5.02
C PRO A 74 6.96 -7.66 4.38
N GLY A 75 6.14 -7.06 3.51
CA GLY A 75 4.94 -7.67 2.94
C GLY A 75 3.63 -7.09 3.47
N ASP A 76 3.65 -6.42 4.63
CA ASP A 76 2.52 -5.64 5.13
C ASP A 76 2.30 -4.36 4.30
N ALA A 77 1.13 -3.75 4.46
CA ALA A 77 0.78 -2.50 3.78
C ALA A 77 0.54 -1.37 4.79
N LEU A 78 0.90 -0.14 4.38
CA LEU A 78 0.54 1.08 5.08
C LEU A 78 -0.81 1.59 4.54
N GLY A 79 -1.81 1.63 5.39
CA GLY A 79 -3.09 2.28 5.10
C GLY A 79 -2.98 3.78 5.34
N ILE A 80 -3.20 4.60 4.32
CA ILE A 80 -3.06 6.05 4.38
C ILE A 80 -4.40 6.72 4.14
N GLY A 81 -4.84 7.53 5.11
CA GLY A 81 -6.00 8.40 4.98
C GLY A 81 -5.60 9.67 4.21
N ALA A 82 -6.31 9.95 3.12
CA ALA A 82 -6.05 11.11 2.30
C ALA A 82 -7.26 12.06 2.31
N SER A 83 -7.05 13.31 1.89
CA SER A 83 -8.12 14.28 1.68
C SER A 83 -8.47 14.42 0.21
N ASN A 84 -9.74 14.75 -0.05
CA ASN A 84 -10.17 15.19 -1.36
C ASN A 84 -9.47 16.48 -1.77
N ASP A 85 -9.42 16.75 -3.08
CA ASP A 85 -8.89 18.00 -3.61
C ASP A 85 -9.78 19.18 -3.18
N PRO A 86 -9.24 20.18 -2.46
CA PRO A 86 -10.01 21.35 -2.02
C PRO A 86 -10.67 22.11 -3.17
N ALA A 87 -10.07 22.09 -4.38
CA ALA A 87 -10.65 22.73 -5.56
C ALA A 87 -11.92 22.00 -6.01
N ILE A 88 -11.92 20.68 -5.97
CA ILE A 88 -13.12 19.86 -6.29
C ILE A 88 -14.20 20.09 -5.23
N VAL A 89 -13.84 20.13 -3.96
CA VAL A 89 -14.78 20.40 -2.86
C VAL A 89 -15.42 21.78 -3.01
N ALA A 90 -14.59 22.81 -3.27
CA ALA A 90 -15.09 24.17 -3.46
C ALA A 90 -16.04 24.29 -4.66
N GLU A 91 -15.69 23.68 -5.81
CA GLU A 91 -16.53 23.66 -7.00
C GLU A 91 -17.87 22.93 -6.72
N LEU A 92 -17.80 21.80 -6.01
CA LEU A 92 -19.00 21.02 -5.65
C LEU A 92 -19.93 21.83 -4.74
N LEU A 93 -19.44 22.45 -3.69
CA LEU A 93 -20.21 23.31 -2.78
C LEU A 93 -20.86 24.50 -3.51
N SER A 94 -20.12 25.10 -4.45
CA SER A 94 -20.64 26.17 -5.32
C SER A 94 -21.81 25.70 -6.18
N LEU A 95 -21.67 24.55 -6.83
CA LEU A 95 -22.74 23.97 -7.67
C LEU A 95 -23.99 23.61 -6.87
N LEU A 96 -23.80 23.16 -5.63
CA LEU A 96 -24.90 22.83 -4.72
C LEU A 96 -25.52 24.04 -4.04
N SER A 97 -24.95 25.23 -4.19
CA SER A 97 -25.32 26.45 -3.46
C SER A 97 -25.32 26.24 -1.93
N VAL A 98 -24.36 25.46 -1.43
CA VAL A 98 -24.20 25.16 0.00
C VAL A 98 -23.01 25.94 0.55
N ALA A 99 -23.24 26.63 1.69
CA ALA A 99 -22.18 27.37 2.38
C ALA A 99 -21.11 26.40 2.91
N ARG A 100 -19.82 26.77 2.80
CA ARG A 100 -18.69 25.94 3.24
C ARG A 100 -18.73 25.67 4.74
N ASP A 101 -19.18 26.66 5.52
CA ASP A 101 -19.31 26.65 6.97
C ASP A 101 -20.65 26.09 7.48
N ALA A 102 -21.54 25.65 6.57
CA ALA A 102 -22.78 24.99 6.97
C ALA A 102 -22.46 23.73 7.79
N VAL A 103 -23.01 23.69 9.02
CA VAL A 103 -22.70 22.61 9.97
C VAL A 103 -23.66 21.44 9.77
N ILE A 104 -23.10 20.24 9.75
CA ILE A 104 -23.84 18.96 9.73
C ILE A 104 -23.37 18.04 10.85
N ASP A 105 -24.23 17.16 11.30
CA ASP A 105 -23.84 16.06 12.18
C ASP A 105 -23.40 14.84 11.38
N VAL A 106 -22.21 14.34 11.66
CA VAL A 106 -21.66 13.12 11.10
C VAL A 106 -21.35 12.15 12.24
N LYS A 107 -22.27 11.25 12.53
CA LYS A 107 -22.13 10.25 13.60
C LYS A 107 -21.87 10.85 14.98
N GLY A 108 -22.57 11.93 15.32
CA GLY A 108 -22.44 12.62 16.60
C GLY A 108 -21.31 13.64 16.66
N GLN A 109 -20.62 13.89 15.55
CA GLN A 109 -19.61 14.94 15.43
C GLN A 109 -20.14 16.07 14.54
N ALA A 110 -20.19 17.29 15.07
CA ALA A 110 -20.50 18.48 14.28
C ALA A 110 -19.29 18.85 13.41
N LEU A 111 -19.49 18.90 12.10
CA LEU A 111 -18.49 19.25 11.08
C LEU A 111 -19.07 20.30 10.14
N THR A 112 -18.22 21.17 9.63
CA THR A 112 -18.60 22.00 8.48
C THR A 112 -18.71 21.15 7.22
N MET A 113 -19.47 21.60 6.23
CA MET A 113 -19.55 20.91 4.94
C MET A 113 -18.19 20.83 4.26
N ASP A 114 -17.35 21.83 4.38
CA ASP A 114 -15.99 21.84 3.86
C ASP A 114 -15.14 20.73 4.49
N GLU A 115 -15.13 20.61 5.81
CA GLU A 115 -14.42 19.55 6.54
C GLU A 115 -14.96 18.16 6.19
N ALA A 116 -16.29 18.01 6.16
CA ALA A 116 -16.94 16.75 5.87
C ALA A 116 -16.59 16.25 4.44
N LEU A 117 -16.69 17.11 3.43
CA LEU A 117 -16.38 16.75 2.05
C LEU A 117 -14.87 16.63 1.81
N THR A 118 -14.03 17.33 2.54
CA THR A 118 -12.57 17.22 2.41
C THR A 118 -12.06 15.92 3.03
N HIS A 119 -12.58 15.49 4.19
CA HIS A 119 -11.94 14.45 4.99
C HIS A 119 -12.79 13.20 5.27
N ARG A 120 -14.11 13.25 5.07
CA ARG A 120 -15.01 12.16 5.50
C ARG A 120 -15.73 11.43 4.38
N PHE A 121 -16.05 12.10 3.29
CA PHE A 121 -16.86 11.55 2.21
C PHE A 121 -16.13 11.51 0.88
N GLU A 122 -16.36 10.44 0.12
CA GLU A 122 -15.87 10.30 -1.25
C GLU A 122 -16.66 11.23 -2.18
N VAL A 123 -15.97 12.14 -2.87
CA VAL A 123 -16.58 13.12 -3.79
C VAL A 123 -16.19 12.90 -5.26
N THR A 124 -15.36 11.90 -5.54
CA THR A 124 -14.95 11.59 -6.91
C THR A 124 -15.77 10.45 -7.49
N ALA A 125 -15.70 9.26 -6.91
CA ALA A 125 -16.37 8.07 -7.45
C ALA A 125 -17.87 8.05 -7.14
N ALA A 126 -18.69 8.13 -8.16
CA ALA A 126 -20.13 7.96 -8.03
C ALA A 126 -20.50 6.49 -7.73
N THR A 127 -21.53 6.30 -6.94
CA THR A 127 -22.06 4.97 -6.57
C THR A 127 -23.52 4.82 -7.04
N PRO A 128 -24.05 3.59 -7.18
CA PRO A 128 -25.48 3.40 -7.44
C PRO A 128 -26.36 4.17 -6.45
N ARG A 129 -26.03 4.12 -5.15
CA ARG A 129 -26.75 4.86 -4.11
C ARG A 129 -26.79 6.38 -4.36
N PHE A 130 -25.64 6.96 -4.77
CA PHE A 130 -25.59 8.38 -5.12
C PHE A 130 -26.43 8.68 -6.35
N LEU A 131 -26.37 7.81 -7.38
CA LEU A 131 -27.15 7.95 -8.59
C LEU A 131 -28.65 7.90 -8.29
N ASP A 132 -29.10 6.97 -7.45
CA ASP A 132 -30.50 6.86 -7.02
C ASP A 132 -30.96 8.14 -6.32
N TYR A 133 -30.17 8.60 -5.34
CA TYR A 133 -30.43 9.83 -4.62
C TYR A 133 -30.51 11.05 -5.56
N TRP A 134 -29.53 11.19 -6.48
CA TRP A 134 -29.50 12.32 -7.38
C TRP A 134 -30.59 12.29 -8.45
N THR A 135 -31.00 11.10 -8.86
CA THR A 135 -32.14 10.93 -9.78
C THR A 135 -33.45 11.42 -9.18
N LEU A 136 -33.66 11.12 -7.90
CA LEU A 136 -34.86 11.60 -7.18
C LEU A 136 -34.89 13.13 -7.06
N LEU A 137 -33.75 13.75 -6.83
CA LEU A 137 -33.67 15.21 -6.66
C LEU A 137 -33.75 15.98 -7.97
N SER A 138 -33.05 15.50 -9.01
CA SER A 138 -32.96 16.19 -10.29
C SER A 138 -34.13 15.92 -11.19
N ASP A 139 -34.87 14.87 -10.95
CA ASP A 139 -35.98 14.36 -11.79
C ASP A 139 -35.57 14.12 -13.26
N ALA A 140 -34.25 13.98 -13.51
CA ALA A 140 -33.71 13.89 -14.87
C ALA A 140 -34.11 12.58 -15.58
N ALA A 141 -34.70 12.69 -16.73
CA ALA A 141 -35.20 11.54 -17.52
C ALA A 141 -34.07 10.57 -17.90
N GLU A 142 -32.89 11.07 -18.27
CA GLU A 142 -31.71 10.24 -18.57
C GLU A 142 -31.29 9.38 -17.37
N LEU A 143 -31.24 9.95 -16.16
CA LEU A 143 -30.86 9.22 -14.96
C LEU A 143 -31.90 8.17 -14.59
N LYS A 144 -33.20 8.47 -14.77
CA LYS A 144 -34.30 7.51 -14.60
C LYS A 144 -34.20 6.32 -15.57
N GLN A 145 -33.80 6.58 -16.80
CA GLN A 145 -33.57 5.52 -17.78
C GLN A 145 -32.43 4.59 -17.40
N LEU A 146 -31.30 5.14 -16.86
CA LEU A 146 -30.17 4.35 -16.40
C LEU A 146 -30.49 3.42 -15.23
N GLN A 147 -31.59 3.66 -14.51
CA GLN A 147 -32.04 2.84 -13.40
C GLN A 147 -32.88 1.64 -13.78
N GLN A 148 -33.30 1.53 -15.06
CA GLN A 148 -34.04 0.40 -15.56
C GLN A 148 -33.18 -0.87 -15.52
N ASP A 149 -33.80 -2.01 -15.25
CA ASP A 149 -33.08 -3.28 -15.04
C ASP A 149 -32.31 -3.74 -16.27
N ASP A 150 -32.84 -3.49 -17.44
CA ASP A 150 -32.25 -3.80 -18.76
C ASP A 150 -31.05 -2.91 -19.11
N ARG A 151 -30.79 -1.83 -18.33
CA ARG A 151 -29.69 -0.88 -18.54
C ARG A 151 -28.54 -0.99 -17.54
N ALA A 152 -28.41 -2.09 -16.83
CA ALA A 152 -27.36 -2.29 -15.82
C ALA A 152 -25.93 -2.11 -16.38
N GLY A 153 -25.69 -2.52 -17.63
CA GLY A 153 -24.42 -2.33 -18.32
C GLY A 153 -24.09 -0.85 -18.57
N GLU A 154 -25.06 -0.09 -19.09
CA GLU A 154 -24.92 1.35 -19.34
C GLU A 154 -24.71 2.11 -18.02
N ARG A 155 -25.47 1.76 -16.98
CA ARG A 155 -25.31 2.33 -15.64
C ARG A 155 -23.91 2.10 -15.09
N THR A 156 -23.34 0.90 -15.29
CA THR A 156 -21.98 0.59 -14.86
C THR A 156 -20.94 1.45 -15.59
N ILE A 157 -21.10 1.62 -16.90
CA ILE A 157 -20.24 2.50 -17.72
C ILE A 157 -20.39 3.95 -17.27
N PHE A 158 -21.61 4.44 -17.07
CA PHE A 158 -21.88 5.79 -16.60
C PHE A 158 -21.18 6.09 -15.28
N LEU A 159 -21.30 5.20 -14.27
CA LEU A 159 -20.66 5.35 -12.97
C LEU A 159 -19.12 5.32 -13.04
N LYS A 160 -18.55 4.60 -14.00
CA LYS A 160 -17.10 4.59 -14.24
C LYS A 160 -16.59 5.84 -14.95
N THR A 161 -17.44 6.49 -15.72
CA THR A 161 -17.07 7.62 -16.60
C THR A 161 -17.55 8.98 -16.08
N HIS A 162 -18.19 9.05 -14.92
CA HIS A 162 -18.64 10.30 -14.31
C HIS A 162 -18.28 10.34 -12.83
N HIS A 163 -17.63 11.41 -12.42
CA HIS A 163 -17.49 11.75 -11.02
C HIS A 163 -18.80 12.35 -10.48
N ILE A 164 -18.96 12.37 -9.17
CA ILE A 164 -20.06 13.05 -8.48
C ILE A 164 -20.20 14.49 -8.97
N LEU A 165 -19.08 15.21 -9.06
CA LEU A 165 -19.03 16.58 -9.57
C LEU A 165 -19.57 16.72 -11.00
N ASP A 166 -19.30 15.75 -11.87
CA ASP A 166 -19.77 15.76 -13.27
C ASP A 166 -21.27 15.52 -13.34
N ILE A 167 -21.80 14.64 -12.49
CA ILE A 167 -23.25 14.36 -12.38
C ILE A 167 -23.99 15.59 -11.86
N VAL A 168 -23.49 16.19 -10.78
CA VAL A 168 -24.08 17.41 -10.19
C VAL A 168 -24.09 18.56 -11.19
N ARG A 169 -23.02 18.73 -11.95
CA ARG A 169 -22.93 19.80 -12.98
C ARG A 169 -23.88 19.54 -14.15
N ARG A 170 -24.01 18.29 -14.60
CA ARG A 170 -24.85 17.94 -15.76
C ARG A 170 -26.33 17.96 -15.42
N TYR A 171 -26.70 17.61 -14.20
CA TYR A 171 -28.09 17.54 -13.74
C TYR A 171 -28.27 18.44 -12.49
N PRO A 172 -28.24 19.77 -12.66
CA PRO A 172 -28.33 20.68 -11.53
C PRO A 172 -29.70 20.61 -10.85
N VAL A 173 -29.71 20.84 -9.54
CA VAL A 173 -30.93 20.90 -8.71
C VAL A 173 -31.04 22.26 -8.03
N GLY A 174 -32.24 22.75 -7.75
CA GLY A 174 -32.46 24.11 -7.25
C GLY A 174 -31.99 24.33 -5.80
N ALA A 175 -32.13 23.33 -4.94
CA ALA A 175 -31.68 23.41 -3.56
C ALA A 175 -31.38 21.98 -3.03
N VAL A 176 -30.30 21.86 -2.28
CA VAL A 176 -29.90 20.62 -1.63
C VAL A 176 -29.70 20.85 -0.14
N LEU A 177 -30.32 20.02 0.68
CA LEU A 177 -30.04 20.03 2.11
C LEU A 177 -28.65 19.42 2.35
N PRO A 178 -27.75 20.10 3.07
CA PRO A 178 -26.40 19.61 3.35
C PRO A 178 -26.37 18.18 3.89
N THR A 179 -27.17 17.88 4.90
CA THR A 179 -27.32 16.53 5.48
C THR A 179 -27.85 15.51 4.49
N GLY A 180 -28.78 15.90 3.62
CA GLY A 180 -29.30 15.02 2.55
C GLY A 180 -28.22 14.65 1.55
N PHE A 181 -27.40 15.61 1.13
CA PHE A 181 -26.32 15.37 0.18
C PHE A 181 -25.33 14.33 0.70
N VAL A 182 -24.80 14.51 1.91
CA VAL A 182 -23.81 13.59 2.47
C VAL A 182 -24.36 12.18 2.71
N THR A 183 -25.68 12.03 2.94
CA THR A 183 -26.29 10.70 3.03
C THR A 183 -26.23 9.91 1.72
N GLY A 184 -26.20 10.58 0.57
CA GLY A 184 -25.99 9.94 -0.75
C GLY A 184 -24.56 9.46 -0.97
N LEU A 185 -23.57 9.99 -0.24
CA LEU A 185 -22.17 9.69 -0.41
C LEU A 185 -21.75 8.45 0.38
N ARG A 186 -20.65 7.82 -0.04
CA ARG A 186 -19.95 6.82 0.76
C ARG A 186 -18.83 7.47 1.57
N PRO A 187 -18.41 6.86 2.69
CA PRO A 187 -17.23 7.33 3.41
C PRO A 187 -15.97 7.27 2.54
N LEU A 188 -15.12 8.28 2.67
CA LEU A 188 -13.78 8.28 2.08
C LEU A 188 -12.96 7.14 2.69
N GLN A 189 -12.35 6.31 1.84
CA GLN A 189 -11.59 5.15 2.28
C GLN A 189 -10.10 5.42 2.21
N PRO A 190 -9.32 5.03 3.23
CA PRO A 190 -7.87 5.00 3.12
C PRO A 190 -7.43 4.11 1.95
N ARG A 191 -6.25 4.37 1.41
CA ARG A 191 -5.61 3.53 0.40
C ARG A 191 -4.47 2.75 1.03
N LEU A 192 -4.32 1.50 0.61
CA LEU A 192 -3.22 0.63 1.02
C LEU A 192 -2.07 0.77 0.01
N TYR A 193 -0.87 0.85 0.55
CA TYR A 193 0.37 0.81 -0.22
C TYR A 193 1.31 -0.20 0.43
N SER A 194 1.84 -1.13 -0.35
CA SER A 194 2.84 -2.09 0.14
C SER A 194 4.02 -1.34 0.72
N ILE A 195 4.45 -1.70 1.92
CA ILE A 195 5.56 -1.03 2.61
C ILE A 195 6.87 -1.37 1.90
N ALA A 196 7.67 -0.34 1.62
CA ALA A 196 8.92 -0.42 0.87
C ALA A 196 10.16 -0.34 1.77
N SER A 197 10.00 -0.50 3.08
CA SER A 197 11.08 -0.47 4.08
C SER A 197 10.98 -1.65 5.05
N SER A 198 12.07 -1.87 5.80
CA SER A 198 12.11 -2.79 6.92
C SER A 198 12.40 -2.03 8.20
N LEU A 199 11.69 -2.34 9.30
CA LEU A 199 11.96 -1.77 10.62
C LEU A 199 13.35 -2.14 11.16
N ALA A 200 13.94 -3.24 10.68
CA ALA A 200 15.29 -3.62 11.05
C ALA A 200 16.35 -2.69 10.43
N ALA A 201 16.06 -2.13 9.26
CA ALA A 201 16.94 -1.19 8.56
C ALA A 201 16.67 0.27 8.95
N VAL A 202 15.39 0.65 9.07
CA VAL A 202 14.94 2.02 9.38
C VAL A 202 13.91 1.96 10.52
N PRO A 203 14.38 1.98 11.77
CA PRO A 203 13.50 1.96 12.94
C PRO A 203 12.56 3.16 12.95
N ASP A 204 11.32 2.94 13.41
CA ASP A 204 10.30 3.99 13.57
C ASP A 204 9.89 4.72 12.27
N GLU A 205 10.10 4.08 11.12
CA GLU A 205 9.68 4.62 9.83
C GLU A 205 8.90 3.59 9.00
N ALA A 206 8.05 4.08 8.10
CA ALA A 206 7.43 3.28 7.04
C ALA A 206 7.53 4.03 5.72
N HIS A 207 8.16 3.40 4.73
CA HIS A 207 8.33 3.97 3.39
C HIS A 207 7.33 3.34 2.42
N VAL A 208 6.87 4.11 1.44
CA VAL A 208 5.99 3.63 0.38
C VAL A 208 6.45 4.12 -0.99
N THR A 209 6.15 3.34 -2.02
CA THR A 209 6.39 3.71 -3.41
C THR A 209 5.05 3.97 -4.09
N ILE A 210 4.81 5.19 -4.56
CA ILE A 210 3.56 5.56 -5.17
C ILE A 210 3.74 6.06 -6.60
N ALA A 211 2.80 5.70 -7.48
CA ALA A 211 2.61 6.34 -8.77
C ALA A 211 1.28 7.07 -8.77
N PRO A 212 1.25 8.42 -8.88
CA PRO A 212 0.01 9.16 -8.88
C PRO A 212 -0.83 8.81 -10.11
N VAL A 213 -2.07 8.45 -9.86
CA VAL A 213 -3.05 8.20 -10.90
C VAL A 213 -3.47 9.54 -11.48
N ARG A 214 -3.22 9.77 -12.76
CA ARG A 214 -3.64 10.97 -13.51
C ARG A 214 -4.35 10.57 -14.78
N TYR A 215 -5.48 11.20 -15.07
CA TYR A 215 -6.29 10.90 -16.25
C TYR A 215 -7.11 12.12 -16.70
N ALA A 216 -7.60 12.09 -17.91
CA ALA A 216 -8.55 13.07 -18.43
C ALA A 216 -9.98 12.52 -18.37
N LEU A 217 -10.91 13.32 -17.86
CA LEU A 217 -12.32 12.99 -17.81
C LEU A 217 -13.14 14.23 -18.19
N HIS A 218 -13.99 14.12 -19.22
CA HIS A 218 -14.79 15.24 -19.76
C HIS A 218 -13.95 16.49 -20.06
N GLY A 219 -12.75 16.28 -20.65
CA GLY A 219 -11.82 17.36 -21.01
C GLY A 219 -11.11 18.05 -19.85
N LYS A 220 -11.28 17.55 -18.62
CA LYS A 220 -10.59 18.07 -17.42
C LYS A 220 -9.55 17.07 -16.92
N SER A 221 -8.41 17.57 -16.44
CA SER A 221 -7.41 16.76 -15.75
C SER A 221 -7.96 16.32 -14.39
N ARG A 222 -7.75 15.06 -14.04
CA ARG A 222 -8.16 14.44 -12.78
C ARG A 222 -7.02 13.65 -12.19
N SER A 223 -7.05 13.49 -10.88
CA SER A 223 -6.10 12.64 -10.15
C SER A 223 -6.82 11.71 -9.18
N GLY A 224 -6.17 10.61 -8.83
CA GLY A 224 -6.64 9.74 -7.75
C GLY A 224 -6.59 10.50 -6.41
N VAL A 225 -7.58 10.28 -5.53
CA VAL A 225 -7.70 11.04 -4.27
C VAL A 225 -6.44 10.90 -3.42
N ALA A 226 -6.05 9.67 -3.07
CA ALA A 226 -4.90 9.44 -2.21
C ALA A 226 -3.57 9.69 -2.94
N SER A 227 -3.38 9.09 -4.12
CA SER A 227 -2.12 9.25 -4.86
C SER A 227 -1.87 10.68 -5.32
N GLY A 228 -2.92 11.44 -5.71
CA GLY A 228 -2.83 12.86 -6.03
C GLY A 228 -2.60 13.72 -4.79
N HIS A 229 -3.21 13.37 -3.64
CA HIS A 229 -2.91 14.06 -2.38
C HIS A 229 -1.43 13.91 -2.02
N LEU A 230 -0.94 12.67 -1.98
CA LEU A 230 0.43 12.35 -1.61
C LEU A 230 1.47 12.96 -2.57
N ALA A 231 1.17 12.97 -3.88
CA ALA A 231 2.12 13.49 -4.85
C ALA A 231 2.13 15.02 -4.96
N ASP A 232 0.96 15.67 -4.85
CA ASP A 232 0.82 17.06 -5.27
C ASP A 232 0.50 18.01 -4.12
N ARG A 233 0.00 17.51 -2.97
CA ARG A 233 -0.52 18.35 -1.88
C ARG A 233 0.04 18.01 -0.49
N ALA A 234 0.69 16.87 -0.35
CA ALA A 234 1.31 16.47 0.90
C ALA A 234 2.75 17.01 0.96
N GLU A 235 2.92 18.11 1.68
CA GLU A 235 4.23 18.75 1.91
C GLU A 235 5.03 17.97 2.96
N LEU A 236 6.32 18.29 3.08
CA LEU A 236 7.15 17.80 4.19
C LEU A 236 6.54 18.27 5.52
N ASP A 237 6.66 17.44 6.55
CA ASP A 237 6.08 17.63 7.88
C ASP A 237 4.53 17.63 7.91
N ALA A 238 3.87 17.48 6.76
CA ALA A 238 2.42 17.28 6.75
C ALA A 238 2.07 15.98 7.50
N SER A 239 0.99 16.03 8.26
CA SER A 239 0.55 14.92 9.07
C SER A 239 -0.64 14.20 8.43
N LEU A 240 -0.54 12.88 8.29
CA LEU A 240 -1.59 12.05 7.70
C LEU A 240 -1.95 10.88 8.61
N PRO A 241 -3.25 10.50 8.65
CA PRO A 241 -3.66 9.32 9.40
C PRO A 241 -3.19 8.05 8.70
N VAL A 242 -2.44 7.20 9.42
CA VAL A 242 -1.91 5.94 8.93
C VAL A 242 -2.21 4.78 9.87
N TYR A 243 -2.21 3.56 9.34
CA TYR A 243 -2.29 2.32 10.12
C TYR A 243 -1.60 1.19 9.36
N ILE A 244 -1.16 0.16 10.08
CA ILE A 244 -0.60 -1.04 9.47
C ILE A 244 -1.74 -2.00 9.11
N GLN A 245 -1.72 -2.48 7.88
CA GLN A 245 -2.55 -3.58 7.41
C GLN A 245 -1.66 -4.80 7.23
N THR A 246 -1.78 -5.76 8.14
CA THR A 246 -1.03 -7.02 8.04
C THR A 246 -1.46 -7.85 6.84
N ASN A 247 -0.48 -8.50 6.22
CA ASN A 247 -0.69 -9.40 5.08
C ASN A 247 -0.04 -10.77 5.34
N PRO A 248 -0.70 -11.69 6.06
CA PRO A 248 -0.12 -12.96 6.45
C PRO A 248 0.18 -13.90 5.27
N HIS A 249 -0.27 -13.54 4.06
CA HIS A 249 -0.11 -14.34 2.85
C HIS A 249 0.98 -13.81 1.91
N PHE A 250 1.75 -12.80 2.36
CA PHE A 250 2.83 -12.23 1.58
C PHE A 250 3.97 -11.79 2.51
N GLY A 251 4.88 -12.70 2.83
CA GLY A 251 5.96 -12.46 3.78
C GLY A 251 7.18 -13.32 3.51
N LEU A 252 8.33 -12.90 4.04
CA LEU A 252 9.60 -13.61 3.89
C LEU A 252 9.58 -15.00 4.53
N PRO A 253 10.25 -15.99 3.91
CA PRO A 253 10.49 -17.29 4.51
C PRO A 253 11.66 -17.22 5.50
N GLY A 254 12.13 -18.36 5.99
CA GLY A 254 13.36 -18.45 6.79
C GLY A 254 14.59 -17.89 6.05
N ASP A 255 15.57 -17.42 6.81
CA ASP A 255 16.71 -16.63 6.29
C ASP A 255 17.62 -17.40 5.31
N ASP A 256 17.63 -18.74 5.36
CA ASP A 256 18.41 -19.60 4.45
C ASP A 256 17.64 -20.00 3.17
N VAL A 257 16.35 -19.70 3.08
CA VAL A 257 15.50 -20.07 1.96
C VAL A 257 15.69 -19.11 0.78
N PRO A 258 15.89 -19.62 -0.46
CA PRO A 258 15.96 -18.77 -1.64
C PRO A 258 14.64 -18.06 -1.94
N ILE A 259 14.71 -16.84 -2.48
CA ILE A 259 13.54 -16.08 -2.91
C ILE A 259 13.69 -15.60 -4.35
N ILE A 260 12.59 -15.67 -5.10
CA ILE A 260 12.45 -15.13 -6.47
C ILE A 260 11.37 -14.04 -6.40
N MET A 261 11.73 -12.81 -6.70
CA MET A 261 10.88 -11.62 -6.62
C MET A 261 10.59 -11.12 -8.05
N ILE A 262 9.33 -10.97 -8.40
CA ILE A 262 8.88 -10.59 -9.75
C ILE A 262 7.94 -9.39 -9.62
N GLY A 263 8.38 -8.23 -10.10
CA GLY A 263 7.63 -6.99 -9.96
C GLY A 263 7.80 -6.01 -11.10
N ALA A 264 6.79 -5.19 -11.32
CA ALA A 264 6.85 -4.12 -12.32
C ALA A 264 6.35 -2.79 -11.73
N GLY A 265 7.04 -1.71 -12.09
CA GLY A 265 6.71 -0.38 -11.56
C GLY A 265 6.75 -0.34 -10.04
N THR A 266 5.69 0.22 -9.42
CA THR A 266 5.57 0.29 -7.95
C THR A 266 5.51 -1.07 -7.25
N GLY A 267 5.28 -2.16 -7.99
CA GLY A 267 5.33 -3.53 -7.46
C GLY A 267 6.70 -3.96 -6.92
N VAL A 268 7.76 -3.17 -7.07
CA VAL A 268 9.05 -3.43 -6.42
C VAL A 268 9.08 -3.01 -4.96
N ALA A 269 8.09 -2.24 -4.48
CA ALA A 269 8.06 -1.72 -3.12
C ALA A 269 8.32 -2.79 -2.04
N PRO A 270 7.55 -3.91 -1.96
CA PRO A 270 7.78 -4.92 -0.95
C PRO A 270 9.13 -5.63 -1.13
N PHE A 271 9.67 -5.70 -2.34
CA PHE A 271 10.96 -6.36 -2.59
C PHE A 271 12.13 -5.54 -2.08
N ARG A 272 12.03 -4.20 -2.08
CA ARG A 272 12.98 -3.34 -1.38
C ARG A 272 12.96 -3.64 0.12
N ALA A 273 11.79 -3.74 0.73
CA ALA A 273 11.64 -4.10 2.12
C ALA A 273 12.22 -5.50 2.43
N PHE A 274 11.99 -6.48 1.54
CA PHE A 274 12.52 -7.83 1.68
C PHE A 274 14.05 -7.85 1.71
N LEU A 275 14.70 -7.11 0.81
CA LEU A 275 16.18 -7.07 0.76
C LEU A 275 16.76 -6.30 1.94
N GLN A 276 16.16 -5.19 2.36
CA GLN A 276 16.56 -4.49 3.59
C GLN A 276 16.48 -5.40 4.82
N GLU A 277 15.40 -6.16 4.95
CA GLU A 277 15.24 -7.09 6.08
C GLU A 277 16.27 -8.22 6.04
N ARG A 278 16.50 -8.81 4.85
CA ARG A 278 17.49 -9.89 4.68
C ARG A 278 18.90 -9.41 4.95
N GLU A 279 19.25 -8.21 4.48
CA GLU A 279 20.53 -7.56 4.78
C GLU A 279 20.71 -7.37 6.29
N ALA A 280 19.73 -6.75 6.96
CA ALA A 280 19.76 -6.48 8.39
C ALA A 280 19.85 -7.76 9.24
N ARG A 281 19.22 -8.85 8.80
CA ARG A 281 19.31 -10.16 9.46
C ARG A 281 20.57 -10.95 9.09
N GLY A 282 21.30 -10.54 8.08
CA GLY A 282 22.41 -11.33 7.53
C GLY A 282 21.97 -12.64 6.91
N ALA A 283 20.78 -12.67 6.29
CA ALA A 283 20.19 -13.84 5.65
C ALA A 283 21.12 -14.42 4.58
N LYS A 284 21.23 -15.76 4.50
CA LYS A 284 22.14 -16.47 3.58
C LYS A 284 21.45 -17.06 2.35
N GLY A 285 20.15 -17.16 2.37
CA GLY A 285 19.38 -17.64 1.23
C GLY A 285 19.55 -16.70 0.03
N LYS A 286 19.65 -17.27 -1.16
CA LYS A 286 19.80 -16.52 -2.41
C LYS A 286 18.56 -15.65 -2.70
N SER A 287 18.77 -14.47 -3.30
CA SER A 287 17.70 -13.55 -3.71
C SER A 287 17.80 -13.26 -5.20
N TRP A 288 16.71 -13.37 -5.95
CA TRP A 288 16.66 -13.08 -7.37
C TRP A 288 15.51 -12.14 -7.67
N LEU A 289 15.80 -11.01 -8.34
CA LEU A 289 14.80 -10.00 -8.71
C LEU A 289 14.61 -9.97 -10.23
N PHE A 290 13.35 -10.09 -10.67
CA PHE A 290 12.90 -9.73 -12.02
C PHE A 290 12.16 -8.39 -11.93
N PHE A 291 12.76 -7.35 -12.48
CA PHE A 291 12.21 -5.99 -12.45
C PHE A 291 11.77 -5.53 -13.83
N GLY A 292 10.53 -5.03 -13.92
CA GLY A 292 9.97 -4.48 -15.15
C GLY A 292 9.60 -3.01 -15.06
N GLU A 293 9.96 -2.22 -16.10
CA GLU A 293 9.54 -0.82 -16.25
C GLU A 293 9.52 -0.39 -17.74
N ARG A 294 9.25 0.92 -17.98
CA ARG A 294 9.19 1.46 -19.35
C ARG A 294 10.56 1.71 -19.92
N HIS A 295 11.41 2.52 -19.26
CA HIS A 295 12.68 2.98 -19.75
C HIS A 295 13.80 2.76 -18.74
N PHE A 296 14.93 2.22 -19.17
CA PHE A 296 16.11 2.01 -18.33
C PHE A 296 16.63 3.34 -17.72
N ARG A 297 16.74 4.38 -18.56
CA ARG A 297 17.40 5.63 -18.15
C ARG A 297 16.57 6.47 -17.19
N THR A 298 15.25 6.38 -17.25
CA THR A 298 14.36 7.29 -16.51
C THR A 298 13.47 6.59 -15.49
N ASP A 299 13.24 5.28 -15.65
CA ASP A 299 12.21 4.61 -14.87
C ASP A 299 12.78 3.43 -14.05
N PHE A 300 14.10 3.32 -13.94
CA PHE A 300 14.73 2.27 -13.13
C PHE A 300 14.69 2.65 -11.66
N LEU A 301 13.57 2.33 -11.00
CA LEU A 301 13.33 2.66 -9.60
C LEU A 301 14.36 2.00 -8.68
N TYR A 302 14.89 2.74 -7.71
CA TYR A 302 15.87 2.27 -6.71
C TYR A 302 17.15 1.66 -7.30
N GLN A 303 17.55 2.03 -8.51
CA GLN A 303 18.67 1.44 -9.24
C GLN A 303 19.95 1.34 -8.41
N THR A 304 20.30 2.37 -7.66
CA THR A 304 21.52 2.42 -6.85
C THR A 304 21.50 1.43 -5.69
N GLU A 305 20.33 1.21 -5.10
CA GLU A 305 20.18 0.23 -4.02
C GLU A 305 20.32 -1.20 -4.57
N TRP A 306 19.66 -1.52 -5.71
CA TRP A 306 19.83 -2.84 -6.35
C TRP A 306 21.26 -3.13 -6.71
N GLN A 307 22.00 -2.14 -7.21
CA GLN A 307 23.42 -2.26 -7.55
C GLN A 307 24.29 -2.49 -6.32
N ALA A 308 23.99 -1.84 -5.19
CA ALA A 308 24.68 -2.07 -3.93
C ALA A 308 24.45 -3.50 -3.43
N TRP A 309 23.20 -3.97 -3.38
CA TRP A 309 22.87 -5.33 -2.97
C TRP A 309 23.38 -6.43 -3.90
N LEU A 310 23.52 -6.15 -5.20
CA LEU A 310 24.21 -7.05 -6.12
C LEU A 310 25.72 -7.14 -5.83
N LYS A 311 26.34 -6.05 -5.40
CA LYS A 311 27.76 -5.98 -5.08
C LYS A 311 28.11 -6.70 -3.78
N ASP A 312 27.26 -6.60 -2.76
CA ASP A 312 27.44 -7.24 -1.46
C ASP A 312 26.77 -8.62 -1.34
N GLU A 313 26.17 -9.10 -2.46
CA GLU A 313 25.54 -10.40 -2.60
C GLU A 313 24.22 -10.61 -1.83
N THR A 314 23.66 -9.57 -1.18
CA THR A 314 22.30 -9.62 -0.61
C THR A 314 21.27 -9.90 -1.71
N LEU A 315 21.46 -9.33 -2.89
CA LEU A 315 20.78 -9.68 -4.13
C LEU A 315 21.70 -10.53 -5.00
N SER A 316 21.45 -11.82 -5.09
CA SER A 316 22.32 -12.76 -5.81
C SER A 316 22.20 -12.59 -7.33
N ARG A 317 21.03 -12.16 -7.83
CA ARG A 317 20.78 -12.03 -9.27
C ARG A 317 19.66 -11.02 -9.55
N MET A 318 19.79 -10.31 -10.68
CA MET A 318 18.76 -9.41 -11.19
C MET A 318 18.64 -9.52 -12.70
N ASP A 319 17.41 -9.69 -13.19
CA ASP A 319 17.06 -9.58 -14.61
C ASP A 319 16.06 -8.43 -14.78
N VAL A 320 16.30 -7.58 -15.80
CA VAL A 320 15.51 -6.38 -16.03
C VAL A 320 14.80 -6.40 -17.37
N ALA A 321 13.61 -5.85 -17.44
CA ALA A 321 12.78 -5.73 -18.63
C ALA A 321 12.30 -4.29 -18.81
N PHE A 322 12.79 -3.61 -19.85
CA PHE A 322 12.36 -2.25 -20.19
C PHE A 322 11.54 -2.28 -21.48
N SER A 323 10.23 -2.08 -21.33
CA SER A 323 9.25 -2.36 -22.39
C SER A 323 9.20 -1.33 -23.52
N ARG A 324 9.94 -0.22 -23.40
CA ARG A 324 9.94 0.88 -24.40
C ARG A 324 11.32 1.28 -24.89
N ASP A 325 12.37 0.52 -24.59
CA ASP A 325 13.74 0.82 -25.02
C ASP A 325 14.16 0.09 -26.30
N GLY A 326 13.40 -0.89 -26.72
CA GLY A 326 13.63 -1.66 -27.94
C GLY A 326 12.49 -1.55 -28.95
N ALA A 327 12.70 -2.15 -30.13
CA ALA A 327 11.66 -2.28 -31.15
C ALA A 327 10.49 -3.17 -30.69
N GLU A 328 10.81 -4.19 -29.90
CA GLU A 328 9.83 -5.11 -29.30
C GLU A 328 9.66 -4.80 -27.80
N LYS A 329 8.43 -4.98 -27.32
CA LYS A 329 8.14 -4.82 -25.91
C LYS A 329 8.60 -6.04 -25.13
N ILE A 330 9.54 -5.85 -24.22
CA ILE A 330 10.05 -6.89 -23.33
C ILE A 330 9.49 -6.66 -21.93
N TYR A 331 8.85 -7.68 -21.36
CA TYR A 331 8.30 -7.70 -20.03
C TYR A 331 9.00 -8.76 -19.17
N VAL A 332 8.74 -8.78 -17.87
CA VAL A 332 9.40 -9.69 -16.92
C VAL A 332 9.19 -11.16 -17.26
N GLN A 333 8.02 -11.56 -17.74
CA GLN A 333 7.74 -12.94 -18.16
C GLN A 333 8.62 -13.40 -19.33
N HIS A 334 9.05 -12.50 -20.21
CA HIS A 334 10.02 -12.82 -21.27
C HIS A 334 11.38 -13.11 -20.67
N ARG A 335 11.84 -12.30 -19.70
CA ARG A 335 13.09 -12.54 -18.98
C ARG A 335 13.08 -13.83 -18.18
N MET A 336 11.94 -14.16 -17.55
CA MET A 336 11.76 -15.44 -16.87
C MET A 336 11.96 -16.61 -17.86
N LYS A 337 11.35 -16.54 -19.04
CA LYS A 337 11.48 -17.58 -20.08
C LYS A 337 12.91 -17.69 -20.63
N GLU A 338 13.69 -16.60 -20.69
CA GLU A 338 15.11 -16.65 -21.03
C GLU A 338 15.96 -17.38 -19.97
N ARG A 339 15.44 -17.50 -18.75
CA ARG A 339 16.10 -18.10 -17.58
C ARG A 339 15.46 -19.40 -17.11
N THR A 340 14.72 -20.05 -17.98
CA THR A 340 13.90 -21.22 -17.69
C THR A 340 14.61 -22.26 -16.81
N ARG A 341 15.80 -22.70 -17.22
CA ARG A 341 16.58 -23.71 -16.50
C ARG A 341 16.99 -23.27 -15.10
N ASP A 342 17.52 -22.04 -14.99
CA ASP A 342 17.99 -21.54 -13.70
C ASP A 342 16.82 -21.30 -12.73
N LEU A 343 15.70 -20.77 -13.26
CA LEU A 343 14.52 -20.51 -12.48
C LEU A 343 13.92 -21.83 -11.93
N PHE A 344 13.79 -22.84 -12.79
CA PHE A 344 13.33 -24.16 -12.36
C PHE A 344 14.27 -24.79 -11.32
N ALA A 345 15.60 -24.68 -11.50
CA ALA A 345 16.57 -25.18 -10.51
C ALA A 345 16.36 -24.51 -9.13
N TRP A 346 16.09 -23.20 -9.09
CA TRP A 346 15.80 -22.52 -7.83
C TRP A 346 14.48 -23.00 -7.21
N LEU A 347 13.46 -23.28 -8.02
CA LEU A 347 12.20 -23.86 -7.51
C LEU A 347 12.45 -25.23 -6.86
N GLU A 348 13.27 -26.08 -7.47
CA GLU A 348 13.67 -27.38 -6.94
C GLU A 348 14.55 -27.27 -5.67
N GLU A 349 15.33 -26.18 -5.52
CA GLU A 349 16.07 -25.85 -4.30
C GLU A 349 15.14 -25.35 -3.18
N GLY A 350 13.84 -25.21 -3.42
CA GLY A 350 12.87 -24.78 -2.42
C GLY A 350 12.58 -23.28 -2.44
N ALA A 351 12.95 -22.54 -3.49
CA ALA A 351 12.71 -21.11 -3.56
C ALA A 351 11.24 -20.74 -3.41
N HIS A 352 10.99 -19.62 -2.71
CA HIS A 352 9.69 -18.96 -2.67
C HIS A 352 9.59 -17.92 -3.77
N VAL A 353 8.45 -17.87 -4.45
CA VAL A 353 8.17 -16.93 -5.53
C VAL A 353 7.18 -15.87 -5.08
N TYR A 354 7.53 -14.62 -5.32
CA TYR A 354 6.72 -13.45 -4.98
C TYR A 354 6.40 -12.64 -6.22
N VAL A 355 5.12 -12.31 -6.41
CA VAL A 355 4.67 -11.46 -7.52
C VAL A 355 3.94 -10.25 -6.95
N CYS A 356 4.39 -9.03 -7.31
CA CYS A 356 3.73 -7.80 -6.90
C CYS A 356 3.58 -6.83 -8.07
N GLY A 357 2.39 -6.21 -8.18
CA GLY A 357 2.03 -5.23 -9.19
C GLY A 357 0.65 -5.43 -9.80
N ASP A 358 0.52 -5.17 -11.10
CA ASP A 358 -0.77 -5.16 -11.82
C ASP A 358 -1.47 -6.53 -11.83
N ALA A 359 -2.68 -6.55 -11.27
CA ALA A 359 -3.50 -7.77 -11.17
C ALA A 359 -4.06 -8.23 -12.51
N ALA A 360 -4.25 -7.31 -13.46
CA ALA A 360 -4.94 -7.60 -14.72
C ALA A 360 -4.00 -8.12 -15.83
N GLN A 361 -2.73 -7.72 -15.80
CA GLN A 361 -1.76 -8.09 -16.83
C GLN A 361 -0.55 -8.84 -16.27
N LEU A 362 0.18 -8.25 -15.32
CA LEU A 362 1.41 -8.85 -14.80
C LEU A 362 1.17 -10.23 -14.16
N ALA A 363 0.18 -10.32 -13.28
CA ALA A 363 -0.03 -11.56 -12.52
C ALA A 363 -0.43 -12.76 -13.40
N PRO A 364 -1.37 -12.65 -14.37
CA PRO A 364 -1.67 -13.73 -15.29
C PRO A 364 -0.48 -14.12 -16.19
N ASP A 365 0.27 -13.13 -16.71
CA ASP A 365 1.40 -13.37 -17.59
C ASP A 365 2.56 -14.10 -16.88
N VAL A 366 2.85 -13.70 -15.64
CA VAL A 366 3.85 -14.37 -14.80
C VAL A 366 3.40 -15.77 -14.44
N HIS A 367 2.12 -15.96 -14.10
CA HIS A 367 1.57 -17.26 -13.79
C HIS A 367 1.68 -18.23 -14.97
N ALA A 368 1.30 -17.80 -16.17
CA ALA A 368 1.44 -18.58 -17.38
C ALA A 368 2.92 -18.90 -17.70
N ALA A 369 3.81 -17.92 -17.51
CA ALA A 369 5.24 -18.15 -17.73
C ALA A 369 5.83 -19.19 -16.74
N LEU A 370 5.39 -19.21 -15.48
CA LEU A 370 5.82 -20.23 -14.52
C LEU A 370 5.36 -21.64 -14.94
N ILE A 371 4.11 -21.78 -15.40
CA ILE A 371 3.61 -23.08 -15.91
C ILE A 371 4.43 -23.52 -17.13
N ASP A 372 4.68 -22.64 -18.10
CA ASP A 372 5.49 -22.96 -19.28
C ASP A 372 6.91 -23.40 -18.90
N ILE A 373 7.54 -22.73 -17.93
CA ILE A 373 8.88 -23.05 -17.44
C ILE A 373 8.89 -24.44 -16.78
N VAL A 374 7.93 -24.72 -15.91
CA VAL A 374 7.83 -26.03 -15.26
C VAL A 374 7.57 -27.14 -16.28
N ALA A 375 6.64 -26.93 -17.21
CA ALA A 375 6.35 -27.91 -18.28
C ALA A 375 7.60 -28.24 -19.11
N ALA A 376 8.38 -27.22 -19.49
CA ALA A 376 9.58 -27.37 -20.30
C ALA A 376 10.69 -28.13 -19.57
N GLU A 377 11.03 -27.76 -18.33
CA GLU A 377 12.16 -28.31 -17.60
C GLU A 377 11.84 -29.66 -16.95
N ALA A 378 10.64 -29.82 -16.38
CA ALA A 378 10.19 -31.11 -15.86
C ALA A 378 9.77 -32.10 -16.97
N ARG A 379 9.73 -31.66 -18.24
CA ARG A 379 9.24 -32.45 -19.38
C ARG A 379 7.87 -33.07 -19.11
N SER A 380 7.01 -32.29 -18.51
CA SER A 380 5.67 -32.68 -18.08
C SER A 380 4.58 -32.15 -19.01
N SER A 381 3.36 -32.67 -18.87
CA SER A 381 2.21 -32.10 -19.54
C SER A 381 1.85 -30.71 -18.95
N PRO A 382 1.16 -29.83 -19.69
CA PRO A 382 0.70 -28.56 -19.16
C PRO A 382 -0.13 -28.71 -17.87
N ASP A 383 -1.00 -29.72 -17.79
CA ASP A 383 -1.84 -29.99 -16.61
C ASP A 383 -0.97 -30.34 -15.38
N ALA A 384 0.06 -31.20 -15.58
CA ALA A 384 0.98 -31.54 -14.48
C ALA A 384 1.83 -30.34 -14.04
N ALA A 385 2.21 -29.46 -14.98
CA ALA A 385 2.91 -28.23 -14.63
C ALA A 385 1.99 -27.23 -13.87
N GLU A 386 0.72 -27.14 -14.26
CA GLU A 386 -0.27 -26.35 -13.52
C GLU A 386 -0.48 -26.90 -12.10
N ASP A 387 -0.56 -28.22 -11.93
CA ASP A 387 -0.65 -28.86 -10.62
C ASP A 387 0.58 -28.58 -9.76
N TYR A 388 1.78 -28.58 -10.34
CA TYR A 388 3.01 -28.19 -9.65
C TYR A 388 2.94 -26.73 -9.14
N VAL A 389 2.56 -25.78 -10.00
CA VAL A 389 2.43 -24.37 -9.62
C VAL A 389 1.32 -24.17 -8.58
N ARG A 390 0.23 -24.96 -8.66
CA ARG A 390 -0.84 -24.96 -7.65
C ARG A 390 -0.34 -25.49 -6.32
N ALA A 391 0.52 -26.53 -6.31
CA ALA A 391 1.15 -27.01 -5.09
C ALA A 391 2.04 -25.95 -4.43
N LEU A 392 2.84 -25.19 -5.22
CA LEU A 392 3.60 -24.07 -4.70
C LEU A 392 2.71 -23.02 -4.02
N GLN A 393 1.52 -22.76 -4.54
CA GLN A 393 0.55 -21.85 -3.89
C GLN A 393 0.01 -22.42 -2.58
N ALA A 394 -0.35 -23.70 -2.57
CA ALA A 394 -0.85 -24.40 -1.38
C ALA A 394 0.19 -24.44 -0.26
N ASP A 395 1.46 -24.60 -0.61
CA ASP A 395 2.61 -24.63 0.32
C ASP A 395 3.10 -23.23 0.70
N HIS A 396 2.38 -22.16 0.31
CA HIS A 396 2.79 -20.77 0.50
C HIS A 396 4.16 -20.42 -0.10
N ARG A 397 4.62 -21.16 -1.09
CA ARG A 397 5.85 -20.89 -1.84
C ARG A 397 5.64 -20.02 -3.07
N TYR A 398 4.40 -19.81 -3.49
CA TYR A 398 4.05 -18.86 -4.55
C TYR A 398 3.00 -17.88 -4.03
N GLN A 399 3.45 -16.66 -3.75
CA GLN A 399 2.67 -15.62 -3.08
C GLN A 399 2.48 -14.41 -3.99
N ARG A 400 1.32 -13.75 -3.91
CA ARG A 400 0.97 -12.62 -4.79
C ARG A 400 0.37 -11.48 -3.97
N ASP A 401 0.90 -10.28 -4.18
CA ASP A 401 0.34 -9.00 -3.70
C ASP A 401 0.06 -8.12 -4.93
N VAL A 402 -1.15 -8.25 -5.47
CA VAL A 402 -1.52 -7.67 -6.77
C VAL A 402 -2.77 -6.79 -6.64
N TYR A 403 -2.82 -5.65 -7.34
CA TYR A 403 -3.81 -4.60 -7.21
C TYR A 403 -4.20 -3.96 -8.55
#